data_ccf43ead65a94c512d0a6edadb70d0d1
#
_entry.id   ccf43ead65a94c512d0a6edadb70d0d1
#
_cell.length_a   1.000
_cell.length_b   1.000
_cell.length_c   1.000
_cell.angle_alpha   90.00
_cell.angle_beta   90.00
_cell.angle_gamma   90.00
#
_symmetry.space_group_name_H-M   'P 1'
#
loop_
_entity.id
_entity.type
_entity.pdbx_description
1 polymer ?
#
loop_
_entity_poly.entity_id
_entity_poly.type
_entity_poly.pdbx_seq_one_letter_code
_entity_poly.pdbx_strand_id
1 'polypeptide(L)'
;MMRKLTLLAGTIAFVAASIAIGQSTGDTERGKQAYYDYACYGCHGYQGIGRRNIANRASGVLVTEDVFLIYLRARGEQNPDFSTQTMPHYPASSLPDEDARDIYAYILTFVDEPPAVDDIPALQGILDDAEKGSSQ
;
A
#
# COMPACT_ATOMS: atom_id res chain seq x y z
N MET A 1 -46.22 -55.60 3.64
CA MET A 1 -45.90 -54.56 2.66
C MET A 1 -45.17 -53.44 3.35
N MET A 2 -43.81 -53.42 3.29
CA MET A 2 -42.97 -52.41 3.93
C MET A 2 -42.51 -51.41 2.86
N ARG A 3 -42.97 -50.14 2.93
CA ARG A 3 -42.51 -49.06 2.08
C ARG A 3 -41.20 -48.51 2.59
N LYS A 4 -40.11 -48.69 1.82
CA LYS A 4 -38.83 -48.10 2.07
C LYS A 4 -38.87 -46.61 1.70
N LEU A 5 -38.69 -45.73 2.70
CA LEU A 5 -38.59 -44.29 2.54
C LEU A 5 -37.12 -43.96 2.30
N THR A 6 -36.77 -43.57 1.09
CA THR A 6 -35.42 -43.15 0.71
C THR A 6 -35.30 -41.66 0.98
N LEU A 7 -34.53 -41.29 2.02
CA LEU A 7 -34.15 -39.90 2.32
C LEU A 7 -33.03 -39.46 1.36
N LEU A 8 -33.36 -38.57 0.45
CA LEU A 8 -32.34 -37.83 -0.33
C LEU A 8 -31.76 -36.70 0.54
N ALA A 9 -30.54 -36.88 0.99
CA ALA A 9 -29.77 -35.83 1.65
C ALA A 9 -29.18 -34.92 0.53
N GLY A 10 -29.81 -33.76 0.31
CA GLY A 10 -29.30 -32.73 -0.59
C GLY A 10 -28.18 -31.93 0.15
N THR A 11 -26.96 -32.12 -0.31
CA THR A 11 -25.81 -31.31 0.16
C THR A 11 -25.86 -29.94 -0.51
N ILE A 12 -26.25 -28.91 0.23
CA ILE A 12 -26.18 -27.51 -0.23
C ILE A 12 -24.70 -27.09 -0.07
N ALA A 13 -23.99 -27.02 -1.20
CA ALA A 13 -22.66 -26.43 -1.23
C ALA A 13 -22.78 -24.90 -1.10
N PHE A 14 -22.42 -24.37 0.07
CA PHE A 14 -22.32 -22.93 0.29
C PHE A 14 -21.03 -22.45 -0.39
N VAL A 15 -21.15 -21.86 -1.57
CA VAL A 15 -20.05 -21.14 -2.21
C VAL A 15 -19.89 -19.81 -1.48
N ALA A 16 -18.96 -19.76 -0.52
CA ALA A 16 -18.53 -18.51 0.09
C ALA A 16 -17.77 -17.71 -0.97
N ALA A 17 -18.45 -16.76 -1.60
CA ALA A 17 -17.80 -15.74 -2.41
C ALA A 17 -17.03 -14.82 -1.46
N SER A 18 -15.74 -15.07 -1.30
CA SER A 18 -14.83 -14.16 -0.60
C SER A 18 -14.76 -12.86 -1.38
N ILE A 19 -15.30 -11.79 -0.82
CA ILE A 19 -15.14 -10.45 -1.38
C ILE A 19 -13.67 -10.07 -1.16
N ALA A 20 -12.87 -10.17 -2.21
CA ALA A 20 -11.46 -9.81 -2.21
C ALA A 20 -11.31 -8.28 -2.23
N ILE A 21 -11.58 -7.63 -1.10
CA ILE A 21 -11.31 -6.20 -0.94
C ILE A 21 -9.82 -6.04 -0.63
N GLY A 22 -9.11 -5.37 -1.52
CA GLY A 22 -7.71 -4.98 -1.31
C GLY A 22 -6.68 -6.08 -1.57
N GLN A 23 -6.96 -7.06 -2.43
CA GLN A 23 -5.92 -7.96 -2.93
C GLN A 23 -5.08 -7.22 -3.97
N SER A 24 -3.76 -7.35 -3.86
CA SER A 24 -2.81 -6.90 -4.86
C SER A 24 -2.23 -8.10 -5.59
N THR A 25 -1.89 -7.91 -6.86
CA THR A 25 -1.09 -8.86 -7.65
C THR A 25 0.39 -8.61 -7.52
N GLY A 26 0.79 -7.50 -6.84
CA GLY A 26 2.16 -7.07 -6.67
C GLY A 26 2.91 -7.79 -5.54
N ASP A 27 4.22 -7.61 -5.55
CA ASP A 27 5.16 -8.11 -4.54
C ASP A 27 5.48 -7.02 -3.51
N THR A 28 5.31 -7.31 -2.23
CA THR A 28 5.47 -6.34 -1.14
C THR A 28 6.91 -5.88 -0.96
N GLU A 29 7.89 -6.77 -1.11
CA GLU A 29 9.30 -6.41 -0.90
C GLU A 29 9.84 -5.54 -2.06
N ARG A 30 9.50 -5.90 -3.30
CA ARG A 30 9.80 -5.04 -4.44
C ARG A 30 9.06 -3.72 -4.33
N GLY A 31 7.83 -3.73 -3.86
CA GLY A 31 7.02 -2.56 -3.62
C GLY A 31 7.61 -1.61 -2.59
N LYS A 32 8.21 -2.14 -1.52
CA LYS A 32 8.97 -1.36 -0.55
C LYS A 32 10.14 -0.65 -1.22
N GLN A 33 10.95 -1.38 -1.98
CA GLN A 33 12.07 -0.79 -2.70
C GLN A 33 11.60 0.29 -3.69
N ALA A 34 10.60 -0.01 -4.51
CA ALA A 34 10.04 0.93 -5.46
C ALA A 34 9.46 2.18 -4.79
N TYR A 35 8.78 2.04 -3.64
CA TYR A 35 8.26 3.15 -2.86
C TYR A 35 9.35 4.16 -2.48
N TYR A 36 10.56 3.68 -2.18
CA TYR A 36 11.72 4.52 -1.90
C TYR A 36 12.35 5.08 -3.17
N ASP A 37 12.54 4.27 -4.19
CA ASP A 37 13.18 4.66 -5.44
C ASP A 37 12.41 5.75 -6.18
N TYR A 38 11.06 5.68 -6.14
CA TYR A 38 10.18 6.71 -6.69
C TYR A 38 9.89 7.86 -5.71
N ALA A 39 10.58 7.92 -4.58
CA ALA A 39 10.50 8.97 -3.56
C ALA A 39 9.09 9.21 -2.98
N CYS A 40 8.24 8.20 -2.95
CA CYS A 40 6.89 8.29 -2.38
C CYS A 40 6.94 8.70 -0.90
N TYR A 41 7.94 8.20 -0.16
CA TYR A 41 8.16 8.50 1.25
C TYR A 41 8.38 9.99 1.54
N GLY A 42 8.86 10.77 0.56
CA GLY A 42 9.14 12.19 0.76
C GLY A 42 7.89 13.02 1.13
N CYS A 43 6.72 12.59 0.69
CA CYS A 43 5.44 13.21 1.03
C CYS A 43 4.60 12.34 1.95
N HIS A 44 4.64 11.01 1.75
CA HIS A 44 3.78 10.06 2.44
C HIS A 44 4.42 9.46 3.70
N GLY A 45 5.72 9.70 3.95
CA GLY A 45 6.44 9.09 5.07
C GLY A 45 6.80 7.62 4.81
N TYR A 46 7.58 7.04 5.70
CA TYR A 46 8.13 5.68 5.51
C TYR A 46 7.07 4.58 5.57
N GLN A 47 6.00 4.79 6.33
CA GLN A 47 4.88 3.86 6.44
C GLN A 47 3.54 4.57 6.16
N GLY A 48 3.55 5.52 5.24
CA GLY A 48 2.34 6.23 4.86
C GLY A 48 1.90 7.32 5.82
N ILE A 49 2.58 7.53 6.95
CA ILE A 49 2.31 8.57 7.95
C ILE A 49 3.25 9.74 7.72
N GLY A 50 2.97 10.51 6.69
CA GLY A 50 3.68 11.71 6.34
C GLY A 50 2.75 12.91 6.28
N ARG A 51 3.22 14.00 5.65
CA ARG A 51 2.40 15.19 5.40
C ARG A 51 1.09 14.85 4.65
N ARG A 52 1.09 13.80 3.86
CA ARG A 52 -0.07 13.22 3.17
C ARG A 52 -0.22 11.79 3.63
N ASN A 53 -1.01 11.59 4.67
CA ASN A 53 -1.24 10.27 5.24
C ASN A 53 -1.99 9.38 4.25
N ILE A 54 -1.44 8.19 3.99
CA ILE A 54 -2.05 7.12 3.19
C ILE A 54 -2.14 5.80 3.97
N ALA A 55 -1.67 5.78 5.20
CA ALA A 55 -1.91 4.68 6.10
C ALA A 55 -3.43 4.53 6.34
N ASN A 56 -3.84 3.35 6.74
CA ASN A 56 -5.24 3.07 7.07
C ASN A 56 -6.24 3.31 5.91
N ARG A 57 -5.75 3.46 4.67
CA ARG A 57 -6.59 3.65 3.46
C ARG A 57 -7.59 4.81 3.56
N ALA A 58 -7.29 5.81 4.38
CA ALA A 58 -8.19 6.92 4.68
C ALA A 58 -8.59 7.76 3.46
N SER A 59 -7.83 7.67 2.36
CA SER A 59 -8.08 8.48 1.15
C SER A 59 -9.22 7.96 0.25
N GLY A 60 -9.72 6.75 0.49
CA GLY A 60 -10.70 6.10 -0.42
C GLY A 60 -10.14 5.72 -1.80
N VAL A 61 -8.94 6.18 -2.15
CA VAL A 61 -8.26 5.91 -3.44
C VAL A 61 -7.59 4.54 -3.44
N LEU A 62 -7.32 4.00 -2.25
CA LEU A 62 -6.65 2.71 -2.07
C LEU A 62 -7.63 1.54 -1.93
N VAL A 63 -8.81 1.65 -2.55
CA VAL A 63 -9.87 0.63 -2.43
C VAL A 63 -9.50 -0.62 -3.22
N THR A 64 -8.95 -0.43 -4.43
CA THR A 64 -8.48 -1.52 -5.29
C THR A 64 -7.18 -1.11 -5.99
N GLU A 65 -6.43 -2.09 -6.46
CA GLU A 65 -5.22 -1.90 -7.25
C GLU A 65 -5.47 -1.07 -8.52
N ASP A 66 -6.55 -1.38 -9.24
CA ASP A 66 -6.90 -0.67 -10.47
C ASP A 66 -7.24 0.80 -10.21
N VAL A 67 -7.97 1.10 -9.13
CA VAL A 67 -8.27 2.48 -8.73
C VAL A 67 -6.98 3.23 -8.37
N PHE A 68 -6.06 2.57 -7.67
CA PHE A 68 -4.76 3.15 -7.37
C PHE A 68 -3.96 3.48 -8.64
N LEU A 69 -3.89 2.56 -9.61
CA LEU A 69 -3.23 2.79 -10.90
C LEU A 69 -3.84 3.96 -11.66
N ILE A 70 -5.18 3.98 -11.79
CA ILE A 70 -5.89 5.10 -12.44
C ILE A 70 -5.56 6.41 -11.76
N TYR A 71 -5.54 6.45 -10.43
CA TYR A 71 -5.22 7.65 -9.67
C TYR A 71 -3.81 8.16 -9.96
N LEU A 72 -2.81 7.27 -9.97
CA LEU A 72 -1.42 7.63 -10.31
C LEU A 72 -1.31 8.26 -11.69
N ARG A 73 -2.06 7.73 -12.68
CA ARG A 73 -2.03 8.22 -14.08
C ARG A 73 -2.81 9.51 -14.26
N ALA A 74 -3.99 9.62 -13.65
CA ALA A 74 -4.87 10.77 -13.82
C ALA A 74 -4.37 12.05 -13.13
N ARG A 75 -3.59 11.94 -12.07
CA ARG A 75 -3.17 13.11 -11.28
C ARG A 75 -2.31 14.11 -12.06
N GLY A 76 -1.46 13.63 -12.95
CA GLY A 76 -0.59 14.50 -13.70
C GLY A 76 -1.27 15.14 -14.92
N GLU A 77 -2.30 14.51 -15.46
CA GLU A 77 -3.04 15.03 -16.61
C GLU A 77 -3.97 16.17 -16.23
N GLN A 78 -4.41 16.24 -14.96
CA GLN A 78 -5.38 17.24 -14.51
C GLN A 78 -4.77 18.61 -14.17
N ASN A 79 -3.46 18.69 -13.85
CA ASN A 79 -2.84 19.96 -13.47
C ASN A 79 -1.31 19.91 -13.58
N PRO A 80 -0.74 19.97 -14.78
CA PRO A 80 0.72 19.91 -14.99
C PRO A 80 1.47 21.10 -14.38
N ASP A 81 0.80 22.24 -14.16
CA ASP A 81 1.43 23.50 -13.75
C ASP A 81 1.48 23.76 -12.24
N PHE A 82 0.84 22.92 -11.41
CA PHE A 82 0.79 23.09 -9.95
C PHE A 82 1.52 21.99 -9.19
N SER A 83 2.82 21.89 -9.41
CA SER A 83 3.65 20.80 -8.86
C SER A 83 3.93 20.87 -7.35
N THR A 84 3.71 22.00 -6.67
CA THR A 84 4.20 22.19 -5.31
C THR A 84 3.28 21.68 -4.19
N GLN A 85 2.02 21.38 -4.48
CA GLN A 85 1.05 20.88 -3.48
C GLN A 85 0.32 19.61 -3.88
N THR A 86 0.50 19.14 -5.09
CA THR A 86 -0.14 17.95 -5.63
C THR A 86 0.87 16.82 -5.80
N MET A 87 0.38 15.59 -5.76
CA MET A 87 1.18 14.41 -6.06
C MET A 87 1.79 14.55 -7.46
N PRO A 88 3.08 14.23 -7.65
CA PRO A 88 3.70 14.23 -8.97
C PRO A 88 2.96 13.33 -9.97
N HIS A 89 3.12 13.63 -11.23
CA HIS A 89 2.63 12.78 -12.31
C HIS A 89 3.53 11.56 -12.47
N TYR A 90 2.93 10.39 -12.46
CA TYR A 90 3.61 9.13 -12.71
C TYR A 90 3.00 8.42 -13.94
N PRO A 91 3.40 8.81 -15.16
CA PRO A 91 3.00 8.07 -16.35
C PRO A 91 3.63 6.67 -16.35
N ALA A 92 3.04 5.72 -17.08
CA ALA A 92 3.55 4.36 -17.16
C ALA A 92 4.99 4.28 -17.73
N SER A 93 5.43 5.31 -18.44
CA SER A 93 6.81 5.43 -18.93
C SER A 93 7.84 5.74 -17.83
N SER A 94 7.43 6.37 -16.73
CA SER A 94 8.32 6.71 -15.59
C SER A 94 8.11 5.77 -14.39
N LEU A 95 6.93 5.24 -14.19
CA LEU A 95 6.60 4.25 -13.17
C LEU A 95 5.79 3.14 -13.86
N PRO A 96 6.40 2.04 -14.27
CA PRO A 96 5.71 0.90 -14.89
C PRO A 96 4.55 0.38 -14.04
N ASP A 97 3.56 -0.23 -14.69
CA ASP A 97 2.40 -0.75 -13.97
C ASP A 97 2.78 -1.89 -13.00
N GLU A 98 3.81 -2.67 -13.32
CA GLU A 98 4.33 -3.70 -12.43
C GLU A 98 4.83 -3.09 -11.12
N ASP A 99 5.72 -2.09 -11.20
CA ASP A 99 6.25 -1.39 -10.01
C ASP A 99 5.13 -0.70 -9.23
N ALA A 100 4.16 -0.12 -9.94
CA ALA A 100 3.01 0.51 -9.28
C ALA A 100 2.13 -0.51 -8.53
N ARG A 101 1.95 -1.73 -9.07
CA ARG A 101 1.25 -2.83 -8.37
C ARG A 101 2.03 -3.30 -7.15
N ASP A 102 3.33 -3.42 -7.27
CA ASP A 102 4.21 -3.75 -6.16
C ASP A 102 4.14 -2.68 -5.06
N ILE A 103 4.20 -1.38 -5.43
CA ILE A 103 3.99 -0.27 -4.47
C ILE A 103 2.62 -0.38 -3.80
N TYR A 104 1.57 -0.71 -4.54
CA TYR A 104 0.24 -0.89 -3.95
C TYR A 104 0.23 -2.03 -2.92
N ALA A 105 0.86 -3.17 -3.23
CA ALA A 105 1.01 -4.28 -2.30
C ALA A 105 1.70 -3.84 -1.00
N TYR A 106 2.77 -3.04 -1.11
CA TYR A 106 3.47 -2.49 0.05
C TYR A 106 2.61 -1.52 0.85
N ILE A 107 1.90 -0.59 0.19
CA ILE A 107 1.00 0.36 0.87
C ILE A 107 -0.11 -0.37 1.66
N LEU A 108 -0.57 -1.53 1.19
CA LEU A 108 -1.57 -2.31 1.91
C LEU A 108 -1.08 -2.83 3.27
N THR A 109 0.23 -2.87 3.50
CA THR A 109 0.82 -3.26 4.79
C THR A 109 0.83 -2.12 5.82
N PHE A 110 0.58 -0.88 5.39
CA PHE A 110 0.64 0.27 6.27
C PHE A 110 -0.46 0.24 7.34
N VAL A 111 -0.05 0.49 8.56
CA VAL A 111 -0.94 0.68 9.72
C VAL A 111 -0.91 2.15 10.13
N ASP A 112 -1.98 2.63 10.76
CA ASP A 112 -2.06 4.03 11.25
C ASP A 112 -1.33 4.19 12.59
N GLU A 113 -0.11 3.68 12.62
CA GLU A 113 0.80 3.80 13.76
C GLU A 113 2.17 4.28 13.25
N PRO A 114 2.82 5.23 13.93
CA PRO A 114 4.15 5.65 13.54
C PRO A 114 5.11 4.46 13.65
N PRO A 115 6.07 4.33 12.72
CA PRO A 115 7.10 3.29 12.82
C PRO A 115 7.88 3.47 14.12
N ALA A 116 8.29 2.38 14.73
CA ALA A 116 9.21 2.43 15.86
C ALA A 116 10.52 3.10 15.40
N VAL A 117 11.17 3.81 16.32
CA VAL A 117 12.45 4.49 16.01
C VAL A 117 13.49 3.49 15.51
N ASP A 118 13.48 2.27 16.05
CA ASP A 118 14.37 1.18 15.68
C ASP A 118 14.16 0.68 14.25
N ASP A 119 12.99 0.94 13.66
CA ASP A 119 12.66 0.58 12.28
C ASP A 119 13.09 1.66 11.26
N ILE A 120 13.68 2.78 11.74
CA ILE A 120 14.12 3.88 10.90
C ILE A 120 15.65 3.99 10.96
N PRO A 121 16.41 3.38 10.03
CA PRO A 121 17.87 3.31 10.09
C PRO A 121 18.56 4.69 10.21
N ALA A 122 17.98 5.72 9.57
CA ALA A 122 18.52 7.08 9.64
C ALA A 122 18.42 7.68 11.04
N LEU A 123 17.36 7.38 11.80
CA LEU A 123 17.22 7.82 13.18
C LEU A 123 18.12 7.03 14.13
N GLN A 124 18.28 5.74 13.90
CA GLN A 124 19.22 4.92 14.65
C GLN A 124 20.64 5.48 14.56
N GLY A 125 21.11 5.78 13.35
CA GLY A 125 22.42 6.38 13.17
C GLY A 125 22.62 7.68 13.97
N ILE A 126 21.60 8.54 14.02
CA ILE A 126 21.63 9.80 14.78
C ILE A 126 21.68 9.52 16.29
N LEU A 127 20.89 8.57 16.78
CA LEU A 127 20.87 8.20 18.20
C LEU A 127 22.20 7.58 18.64
N ASP A 128 22.76 6.67 17.85
CA ASP A 128 24.06 6.06 18.11
C ASP A 128 25.18 7.10 18.18
N ASP A 129 25.15 8.11 17.32
CA ASP A 129 26.13 9.19 17.31
C ASP A 129 25.96 10.14 18.51
N ALA A 130 24.71 10.41 18.92
CA ALA A 130 24.42 11.20 20.11
C ALA A 130 24.88 10.51 21.39
N GLU A 131 24.70 9.21 21.52
CA GLU A 131 25.19 8.43 22.67
C GLU A 131 26.72 8.43 22.76
N LYS A 132 27.42 8.27 21.64
CA LYS A 132 28.89 8.35 21.58
C LYS A 132 29.39 9.74 21.98
N GLY A 133 28.68 10.79 21.55
CA GLY A 133 29.03 12.18 21.90
C GLY A 133 28.81 12.53 23.38
N SER A 134 27.83 11.89 24.04
CA SER A 134 27.53 12.11 25.46
C SER A 134 28.46 11.36 26.40
N SER A 135 29.29 10.45 25.89
CA SER A 135 30.24 9.61 26.67
C SER A 135 31.65 10.21 26.75
N GLN A 136 31.88 11.40 26.19
CA GLN A 136 33.14 12.16 26.22
C GLN A 136 33.04 13.32 27.19
#